data_c8a49a413ea3d7d19de09cfab723ffce
#
_entry.id   c8a49a413ea3d7d19de09cfab723ffce
#
_cell.length_a   1.000
_cell.length_b   1.000
_cell.length_c   1.000
_cell.angle_alpha   90.00
_cell.angle_beta   90.00
_cell.angle_gamma   90.00
#
_symmetry.space_group_name_H-M   'P 1'
#
loop_
_entity.id
_entity.type
_entity.pdbx_description
1 polymer ?
#
loop_
_entity_poly.entity_id
_entity_poly.type
_entity_poly.pdbx_seq_one_letter_code
_entity_poly.pdbx_strand_id
1 'polypeptide(L)'
;EKEFSNEKQVTKETPRAFIVYSDDDKVVPPANGVNYYLALNKKGVPSVLHIYPTGGHGWGIREDFLYKSEMQNELTSWLRSFKAPRKDAVRVACIGNSITFGAGIKNRSRDSYPSVLARMLGDSYWVKNFGVSARTMLNKGDHPYMNEPAYKNALAFNPNIVVIKLGTNDSKSFNWKYKADFMKDAQNMINAFKGLPSQPKIYLCYPSKAYLTGDGINDDIISKEIIPMIKKLAKKNDL
;
A
#
# COMPACT_ATOMS: atom_id res chain seq x y z
N GLU A 1 -9.03 -16.35 37.17
CA GLU A 1 -8.40 -16.55 35.85
C GLU A 1 -8.95 -15.60 34.76
N LYS A 2 -10.27 -15.40 34.66
CA LYS A 2 -10.88 -14.50 33.64
C LYS A 2 -10.43 -13.04 33.79
N GLU A 3 -10.22 -12.58 34.99
CA GLU A 3 -9.88 -11.19 35.34
C GLU A 3 -8.48 -10.79 34.89
N PHE A 4 -7.56 -11.76 34.74
CA PHE A 4 -6.17 -11.55 34.32
C PHE A 4 -5.90 -11.96 32.86
N SER A 5 -6.94 -12.37 32.12
CA SER A 5 -6.83 -12.79 30.72
C SER A 5 -7.11 -11.59 29.79
N ASN A 6 -6.07 -10.83 29.45
CA ASN A 6 -6.20 -9.62 28.63
C ASN A 6 -6.88 -9.87 27.29
N GLU A 7 -6.68 -11.02 26.67
CA GLU A 7 -7.29 -11.39 25.39
C GLU A 7 -8.84 -11.51 25.50
N LYS A 8 -9.39 -11.76 26.70
CA LYS A 8 -10.83 -11.84 26.96
C LYS A 8 -11.46 -10.48 27.24
N GLN A 9 -10.64 -9.46 27.50
CA GLN A 9 -11.09 -8.11 27.86
C GLN A 9 -11.03 -7.14 26.67
N VAL A 10 -10.55 -7.60 25.48
CA VAL A 10 -10.43 -6.76 24.29
C VAL A 10 -11.80 -6.30 23.80
N THR A 11 -11.97 -4.99 23.67
CA THR A 11 -13.14 -4.32 23.09
C THR A 11 -12.73 -3.53 21.84
N LYS A 12 -13.68 -2.86 21.18
CA LYS A 12 -13.40 -1.96 20.04
C LYS A 12 -12.62 -0.72 20.47
N GLU A 13 -12.73 -0.34 21.73
CA GLU A 13 -12.09 0.83 22.35
C GLU A 13 -10.69 0.50 22.86
N THR A 14 -10.28 -0.78 22.83
CA THR A 14 -8.92 -1.18 23.23
C THR A 14 -7.90 -0.44 22.36
N PRO A 15 -6.90 0.21 22.96
CA PRO A 15 -5.86 0.91 22.21
C PRO A 15 -5.13 -0.03 21.25
N ARG A 16 -4.66 0.54 20.13
CA ARG A 16 -3.78 -0.17 19.20
C ARG A 16 -2.53 -0.66 19.91
N ALA A 17 -2.00 -1.83 19.49
CA ALA A 17 -0.91 -2.47 20.20
C ALA A 17 0.26 -2.84 19.28
N PHE A 18 1.47 -2.59 19.78
CA PHE A 18 2.73 -3.12 19.25
C PHE A 18 3.21 -4.20 20.23
N ILE A 19 3.18 -5.46 19.79
CA ILE A 19 3.41 -6.63 20.62
C ILE A 19 4.71 -7.29 20.16
N VAL A 20 5.61 -7.55 21.11
CA VAL A 20 6.91 -8.16 20.83
C VAL A 20 7.21 -9.28 21.81
N TYR A 21 7.75 -10.37 21.30
CA TYR A 21 8.15 -11.55 22.07
C TYR A 21 9.43 -12.17 21.52
N SER A 22 10.09 -13.00 22.34
CA SER A 22 11.07 -14.00 21.87
C SER A 22 10.42 -15.38 21.87
N ASP A 23 10.75 -16.19 20.88
CA ASP A 23 10.20 -17.55 20.76
C ASP A 23 10.69 -18.45 21.90
N ASP A 24 11.87 -18.17 22.41
CA ASP A 24 12.53 -18.88 23.50
C ASP A 24 12.20 -18.35 24.91
N ASP A 25 11.21 -17.44 25.06
CA ASP A 25 10.77 -16.94 26.37
C ASP A 25 10.04 -18.03 27.16
N LYS A 26 10.72 -18.56 28.19
CA LYS A 26 10.22 -19.62 29.07
C LYS A 26 9.45 -19.10 30.29
N VAL A 27 9.49 -17.79 30.52
CA VAL A 27 8.80 -17.15 31.66
C VAL A 27 7.41 -16.70 31.26
N VAL A 28 7.32 -15.97 30.12
CA VAL A 28 6.05 -15.55 29.54
C VAL A 28 5.95 -16.09 28.11
N PRO A 29 5.30 -17.22 27.89
CA PRO A 29 5.24 -17.87 26.58
C PRO A 29 4.67 -16.95 25.49
N PRO A 30 5.26 -16.96 24.29
CA PRO A 30 4.79 -16.12 23.16
C PRO A 30 3.32 -16.36 22.79
N ALA A 31 2.76 -17.52 23.14
CA ALA A 31 1.33 -17.83 22.96
C ALA A 31 0.41 -16.76 23.58
N ASN A 32 0.82 -16.11 24.69
CA ASN A 32 0.06 -15.02 25.32
C ASN A 32 -0.06 -13.82 24.35
N GLY A 33 1.04 -13.43 23.72
CA GLY A 33 1.05 -12.36 22.73
C GLY A 33 0.23 -12.71 21.48
N VAL A 34 0.33 -13.97 21.03
CA VAL A 34 -0.47 -14.47 19.89
C VAL A 34 -1.97 -14.39 20.19
N ASN A 35 -2.41 -14.89 21.35
CA ASN A 35 -3.81 -14.87 21.74
C ASN A 35 -4.34 -13.43 21.85
N TYR A 36 -3.57 -12.54 22.45
CA TYR A 36 -3.93 -11.12 22.56
C TYR A 36 -4.03 -10.45 21.19
N TYR A 37 -3.06 -10.70 20.30
CA TYR A 37 -3.07 -10.21 18.93
C TYR A 37 -4.31 -10.69 18.15
N LEU A 38 -4.67 -11.99 18.27
CA LEU A 38 -5.85 -12.53 17.62
C LEU A 38 -7.15 -11.90 18.16
N ALA A 39 -7.23 -11.64 19.47
CA ALA A 39 -8.36 -10.96 20.07
C ALA A 39 -8.52 -9.53 19.57
N LEU A 40 -7.41 -8.77 19.46
CA LEU A 40 -7.39 -7.42 18.88
C LEU A 40 -7.88 -7.43 17.44
N ASN A 41 -7.36 -8.35 16.61
CA ASN A 41 -7.78 -8.48 15.20
C ASN A 41 -9.27 -8.79 15.07
N LYS A 42 -9.80 -9.69 15.91
CA LYS A 42 -11.24 -10.06 15.93
C LYS A 42 -12.13 -8.84 16.22
N LYS A 43 -11.63 -7.87 16.98
CA LYS A 43 -12.35 -6.63 17.32
C LYS A 43 -12.05 -5.47 16.37
N GLY A 44 -11.22 -5.69 15.34
CA GLY A 44 -10.82 -4.66 14.38
C GLY A 44 -9.84 -3.62 14.95
N VAL A 45 -9.20 -3.92 16.08
CA VAL A 45 -8.19 -3.04 16.69
C VAL A 45 -6.87 -3.18 15.94
N PRO A 46 -6.30 -2.08 15.39
CA PRO A 46 -5.03 -2.13 14.70
C PRO A 46 -3.90 -2.61 15.61
N SER A 47 -3.22 -3.67 15.23
CA SER A 47 -2.14 -4.26 16.03
C SER A 47 -1.09 -4.92 15.15
N VAL A 48 0.12 -5.04 15.67
CA VAL A 48 1.22 -5.80 15.07
C VAL A 48 1.82 -6.74 16.11
N LEU A 49 2.33 -7.87 15.65
CA LEU A 49 3.01 -8.85 16.49
C LEU A 49 4.32 -9.25 15.81
N HIS A 50 5.42 -9.15 16.55
CA HIS A 50 6.74 -9.64 16.17
C HIS A 50 7.21 -10.67 17.19
N ILE A 51 7.64 -11.83 16.70
CA ILE A 51 8.25 -12.87 17.53
C ILE A 51 9.66 -13.09 16.99
N TYR A 52 10.67 -12.75 17.78
CA TYR A 52 12.06 -12.93 17.44
C TYR A 52 12.54 -14.32 17.84
N PRO A 53 13.46 -14.95 17.08
CA PRO A 53 13.88 -16.34 17.32
C PRO A 53 14.47 -16.56 18.72
N THR A 54 15.22 -15.57 19.24
CA THR A 54 15.88 -15.66 20.55
C THR A 54 15.85 -14.34 21.27
N GLY A 55 16.11 -14.34 22.58
CA GLY A 55 16.17 -13.17 23.45
C GLY A 55 15.76 -13.49 24.89
N GLY A 56 15.11 -14.63 25.10
CA GLY A 56 14.61 -15.01 26.40
C GLY A 56 13.56 -14.03 26.93
N HIS A 57 13.55 -13.83 28.25
CA HIS A 57 12.59 -12.98 28.92
C HIS A 57 13.15 -11.59 29.29
N GLY A 58 12.31 -10.55 29.13
CA GLY A 58 12.58 -9.21 29.71
C GLY A 58 13.68 -8.41 29.04
N TRP A 59 13.97 -8.68 27.74
CA TRP A 59 15.04 -7.97 27.03
C TRP A 59 14.75 -6.48 26.78
N GLY A 60 13.50 -6.10 26.49
CA GLY A 60 13.12 -4.70 26.25
C GLY A 60 14.03 -4.00 25.24
N ILE A 61 14.74 -2.96 25.70
CA ILE A 61 15.72 -2.19 24.91
C ILE A 61 17.18 -2.49 25.34
N ARG A 62 17.43 -3.62 25.99
CA ARG A 62 18.75 -4.01 26.45
C ARG A 62 19.75 -4.07 25.28
N GLU A 63 21.02 -3.70 25.55
CA GLU A 63 22.08 -3.65 24.54
C GLU A 63 22.44 -5.05 24.01
N ASP A 64 22.31 -6.08 24.83
CA ASP A 64 22.61 -7.47 24.51
C ASP A 64 21.48 -8.19 23.75
N PHE A 65 20.36 -7.54 23.51
CA PHE A 65 19.29 -8.12 22.68
C PHE A 65 19.70 -8.09 21.20
N LEU A 66 19.89 -9.26 20.60
CA LEU A 66 20.38 -9.43 19.23
C LEU A 66 19.57 -8.66 18.18
N TYR A 67 18.24 -8.57 18.36
CA TYR A 67 17.31 -7.93 17.41
C TYR A 67 16.87 -6.53 17.86
N LYS A 68 17.64 -5.88 18.73
CA LYS A 68 17.31 -4.54 19.26
C LYS A 68 17.07 -3.52 18.15
N SER A 69 17.98 -3.44 17.18
CA SER A 69 17.92 -2.46 16.10
C SER A 69 16.69 -2.69 15.21
N GLU A 70 16.40 -3.93 14.87
CA GLU A 70 15.24 -4.33 14.08
C GLU A 70 13.94 -3.95 14.80
N MET A 71 13.83 -4.32 16.08
CA MET A 71 12.67 -4.00 16.92
C MET A 71 12.45 -2.50 17.04
N GLN A 72 13.50 -1.73 17.30
CA GLN A 72 13.41 -0.27 17.40
C GLN A 72 12.99 0.38 16.07
N ASN A 73 13.50 -0.11 14.93
CA ASN A 73 13.12 0.37 13.62
C ASN A 73 11.65 0.07 13.32
N GLU A 74 11.18 -1.12 13.64
CA GLU A 74 9.79 -1.53 13.47
C GLU A 74 8.84 -0.73 14.38
N LEU A 75 9.20 -0.57 15.66
CA LEU A 75 8.45 0.26 16.61
C LEU A 75 8.39 1.73 16.13
N THR A 76 9.50 2.28 15.70
CA THR A 76 9.57 3.66 15.18
C THR A 76 8.68 3.82 13.95
N SER A 77 8.73 2.86 13.02
CA SER A 77 7.88 2.85 11.83
C SER A 77 6.40 2.75 12.18
N TRP A 78 6.06 1.92 13.17
CA TRP A 78 4.71 1.77 13.67
C TRP A 78 4.22 3.06 14.35
N LEU A 79 5.00 3.69 15.20
CA LEU A 79 4.67 4.98 15.86
C LEU A 79 4.50 6.10 14.80
N ARG A 80 5.36 6.17 13.80
CA ARG A 80 5.25 7.14 12.70
C ARG A 80 3.96 6.97 11.90
N SER A 81 3.43 5.76 11.80
CA SER A 81 2.16 5.53 11.11
C SER A 81 0.95 6.22 11.76
N PHE A 82 1.09 6.72 12.98
CA PHE A 82 0.03 7.43 13.72
C PHE A 82 0.17 8.95 13.70
N LYS A 83 1.34 9.45 13.31
CA LYS A 83 1.50 10.90 13.20
C LYS A 83 0.60 11.42 12.08
N ALA A 84 -0.18 12.45 12.37
CA ALA A 84 -0.75 13.26 11.33
C ALA A 84 0.40 13.79 10.46
N PRO A 85 0.25 13.80 9.13
CA PRO A 85 1.26 14.38 8.28
C PRO A 85 1.49 15.85 8.65
N ARG A 86 2.72 16.31 8.51
CA ARG A 86 3.03 17.74 8.69
C ARG A 86 2.12 18.58 7.79
N LYS A 87 1.73 19.77 8.24
CA LYS A 87 0.88 20.68 7.44
C LYS A 87 1.50 21.01 6.08
N ASP A 88 2.83 21.06 6.02
CA ASP A 88 3.65 21.35 4.84
C ASP A 88 4.13 20.09 4.10
N ALA A 89 3.68 18.90 4.49
CA ALA A 89 4.11 17.66 3.86
C ALA A 89 3.77 17.61 2.37
N VAL A 90 4.73 17.15 1.57
CA VAL A 90 4.53 16.90 0.14
C VAL A 90 3.54 15.74 -0.03
N ARG A 91 2.38 16.01 -0.62
CA ARG A 91 1.31 15.02 -0.82
C ARG A 91 1.63 14.16 -2.04
N VAL A 92 1.67 12.84 -1.83
CA VAL A 92 1.95 11.84 -2.88
C VAL A 92 0.73 10.94 -3.04
N ALA A 93 0.14 10.92 -4.22
CA ALA A 93 -0.96 10.02 -4.56
C ALA A 93 -0.45 8.83 -5.37
N CYS A 94 -0.63 7.62 -4.86
CA CYS A 94 -0.34 6.38 -5.59
C CYS A 94 -1.63 5.84 -6.21
N ILE A 95 -1.75 5.99 -7.53
CA ILE A 95 -2.89 5.60 -8.36
C ILE A 95 -2.59 4.24 -8.99
N GLY A 96 -3.56 3.33 -8.99
CA GLY A 96 -3.36 2.06 -9.69
C GLY A 96 -4.37 0.96 -9.37
N ASN A 97 -4.04 -0.22 -9.79
CA ASN A 97 -4.85 -1.43 -9.64
C ASN A 97 -4.48 -2.25 -8.37
N SER A 98 -4.65 -3.58 -8.44
CA SER A 98 -4.34 -4.51 -7.35
C SER A 98 -2.89 -4.44 -6.85
N ILE A 99 -1.94 -4.12 -7.71
CA ILE A 99 -0.51 -3.98 -7.32
C ILE A 99 -0.35 -2.75 -6.41
N THR A 100 -0.98 -1.63 -6.75
CA THR A 100 -0.98 -0.43 -5.92
C THR A 100 -1.79 -0.63 -4.65
N PHE A 101 -2.97 -1.26 -4.76
CA PHE A 101 -3.79 -1.64 -3.61
C PHE A 101 -3.02 -2.51 -2.61
N GLY A 102 -2.17 -3.42 -3.10
CA GLY A 102 -1.45 -4.42 -2.31
C GLY A 102 -2.25 -5.71 -2.16
N ALA A 103 -2.94 -6.15 -3.23
CA ALA A 103 -3.63 -7.44 -3.22
C ALA A 103 -2.63 -8.59 -3.01
N GLY A 104 -3.02 -9.57 -2.20
CA GLY A 104 -2.15 -10.69 -1.83
C GLY A 104 -1.11 -10.37 -0.76
N ILE A 105 -0.94 -9.11 -0.37
CA ILE A 105 -0.03 -8.73 0.71
C ILE A 105 -0.74 -8.89 2.06
N LYS A 106 -0.17 -9.73 2.93
CA LYS A 106 -0.74 -10.08 4.24
C LYS A 106 -0.96 -8.83 5.12
N ASN A 107 0.01 -7.93 5.17
CA ASN A 107 -0.09 -6.67 5.91
C ASN A 107 0.06 -5.47 4.96
N ARG A 108 -1.04 -5.10 4.30
CA ARG A 108 -1.09 -4.02 3.31
C ARG A 108 -0.65 -2.66 3.86
N SER A 109 -1.05 -2.33 5.08
CA SER A 109 -0.72 -1.05 5.71
C SER A 109 0.77 -0.89 6.00
N ARG A 110 1.52 -2.00 6.01
CA ARG A 110 2.96 -2.03 6.20
C ARG A 110 3.72 -2.27 4.89
N ASP A 111 3.28 -3.26 4.11
CA ASP A 111 4.10 -3.90 3.08
C ASP A 111 3.67 -3.59 1.64
N SER A 112 2.53 -2.92 1.42
CA SER A 112 2.20 -2.41 0.09
C SER A 112 3.23 -1.37 -0.35
N TYR A 113 3.53 -1.28 -1.66
CA TYR A 113 4.55 -0.33 -2.12
C TYR A 113 4.28 1.13 -1.70
N PRO A 114 3.02 1.64 -1.66
CA PRO A 114 2.78 2.99 -1.15
C PRO A 114 3.14 3.14 0.33
N SER A 115 2.93 2.10 1.14
CA SER A 115 3.30 2.11 2.55
C SER A 115 4.82 2.03 2.75
N VAL A 116 5.51 1.23 1.93
CA VAL A 116 6.98 1.18 1.91
C VAL A 116 7.54 2.53 1.47
N LEU A 117 6.99 3.13 0.40
CA LEU A 117 7.38 4.45 -0.09
C LEU A 117 7.21 5.52 0.99
N ALA A 118 6.08 5.50 1.71
CA ALA A 118 5.86 6.43 2.83
C ALA A 118 6.95 6.35 3.89
N ARG A 119 7.35 5.13 4.27
CA ARG A 119 8.44 4.94 5.25
C ARG A 119 9.79 5.43 4.72
N MET A 120 10.09 5.17 3.45
CA MET A 120 11.35 5.58 2.83
C MET A 120 11.46 7.10 2.70
N LEU A 121 10.37 7.79 2.38
CA LEU A 121 10.33 9.24 2.22
C LEU A 121 10.27 9.99 3.55
N GLY A 122 9.78 9.36 4.62
CA GLY A 122 9.68 9.96 5.95
C GLY A 122 8.60 11.03 6.10
N ASP A 123 8.63 11.74 7.23
CA ASP A 123 7.54 12.62 7.71
C ASP A 123 7.32 13.88 6.86
N SER A 124 8.26 14.23 5.97
CA SER A 124 8.11 15.34 5.03
C SER A 124 7.19 15.02 3.84
N TYR A 125 6.76 13.78 3.73
CA TYR A 125 5.87 13.32 2.65
C TYR A 125 4.63 12.65 3.21
N TRP A 126 3.49 12.97 2.62
CA TRP A 126 2.21 12.33 2.91
C TRP A 126 1.78 11.44 1.75
N VAL A 127 2.17 10.18 1.80
CA VAL A 127 1.84 9.19 0.77
C VAL A 127 0.47 8.56 1.05
N LYS A 128 -0.43 8.59 0.08
CA LYS A 128 -1.72 7.90 0.14
C LYS A 128 -1.86 6.87 -0.97
N ASN A 129 -2.40 5.71 -0.59
CA ASN A 129 -2.72 4.62 -1.48
C ASN A 129 -4.16 4.79 -2.00
N PHE A 130 -4.31 5.05 -3.29
CA PHE A 130 -5.59 5.12 -4.01
C PHE A 130 -5.77 3.95 -4.98
N GLY A 131 -5.02 2.85 -4.79
CA GLY A 131 -5.16 1.63 -5.57
C GLY A 131 -6.50 0.95 -5.37
N VAL A 132 -7.08 0.41 -6.45
CA VAL A 132 -8.29 -0.40 -6.42
C VAL A 132 -8.09 -1.63 -7.31
N SER A 133 -8.31 -2.83 -6.78
CA SER A 133 -8.08 -4.09 -7.51
C SER A 133 -8.93 -4.19 -8.77
N ALA A 134 -8.39 -4.86 -9.79
CA ALA A 134 -9.01 -5.13 -11.08
C ALA A 134 -9.25 -3.92 -12.00
N ARG A 135 -8.84 -2.69 -11.63
CA ARG A 135 -9.17 -1.49 -12.41
C ARG A 135 -8.29 -1.34 -13.65
N THR A 136 -8.92 -0.74 -14.69
CA THR A 136 -8.33 -0.46 -16.01
C THR A 136 -8.06 1.03 -16.18
N MET A 137 -7.10 1.36 -17.04
CA MET A 137 -6.91 2.71 -17.59
C MET A 137 -8.03 3.04 -18.59
N LEU A 138 -8.43 2.04 -19.38
CA LEU A 138 -9.49 2.15 -20.36
C LEU A 138 -10.85 2.45 -19.71
N ASN A 139 -11.52 3.50 -20.16
CA ASN A 139 -12.85 3.88 -19.68
C ASN A 139 -13.96 2.94 -20.22
N LYS A 140 -13.69 2.19 -21.29
CA LYS A 140 -14.55 1.13 -21.80
C LYS A 140 -14.18 -0.26 -21.27
N GLY A 141 -13.19 -0.35 -20.39
CA GLY A 141 -12.85 -1.60 -19.73
C GLY A 141 -13.94 -2.08 -18.78
N ASP A 142 -13.80 -3.31 -18.28
CA ASP A 142 -14.77 -3.92 -17.35
C ASP A 142 -14.91 -3.13 -16.04
N HIS A 143 -13.82 -2.54 -15.55
CA HIS A 143 -13.78 -1.78 -14.31
C HIS A 143 -12.91 -0.50 -14.44
N PRO A 144 -13.44 0.57 -15.07
CA PRO A 144 -12.68 1.81 -15.28
C PRO A 144 -12.26 2.49 -13.97
N TYR A 145 -10.96 2.77 -13.80
CA TYR A 145 -10.46 3.43 -12.60
C TYR A 145 -11.05 4.83 -12.40
N MET A 146 -11.29 5.57 -13.49
CA MET A 146 -11.82 6.95 -13.43
C MET A 146 -13.26 7.00 -12.89
N ASN A 147 -13.97 5.87 -12.83
CA ASN A 147 -15.31 5.79 -12.25
C ASN A 147 -15.29 5.54 -10.73
N GLU A 148 -14.13 5.22 -10.16
CA GLU A 148 -14.01 4.86 -8.75
C GLU A 148 -14.04 6.07 -7.81
N PRO A 149 -14.61 5.92 -6.60
CA PRO A 149 -14.48 6.91 -5.55
C PRO A 149 -13.01 7.22 -5.22
N ALA A 150 -12.11 6.23 -5.33
CA ALA A 150 -10.68 6.40 -5.12
C ALA A 150 -10.07 7.44 -6.07
N TYR A 151 -10.50 7.50 -7.33
CA TYR A 151 -10.06 8.51 -8.29
C TYR A 151 -10.50 9.92 -7.86
N LYS A 152 -11.77 10.08 -7.50
CA LYS A 152 -12.31 11.36 -7.01
C LYS A 152 -11.58 11.82 -5.74
N ASN A 153 -11.34 10.90 -4.82
CA ASN A 153 -10.61 11.15 -3.58
C ASN A 153 -9.13 11.53 -3.85
N ALA A 154 -8.51 10.93 -4.87
CA ALA A 154 -7.15 11.28 -5.27
C ALA A 154 -7.06 12.70 -5.85
N LEU A 155 -8.03 13.12 -6.65
CA LEU A 155 -8.13 14.50 -7.14
C LEU A 155 -8.37 15.48 -5.98
N ALA A 156 -9.33 15.19 -5.09
CA ALA A 156 -9.63 16.00 -3.90
C ALA A 156 -8.45 16.10 -2.92
N PHE A 157 -7.59 15.10 -2.88
CA PHE A 157 -6.36 15.12 -2.10
C PHE A 157 -5.39 16.22 -2.56
N ASN A 158 -5.55 16.71 -3.79
CA ASN A 158 -4.73 17.77 -4.40
C ASN A 158 -3.23 17.49 -4.24
N PRO A 159 -2.71 16.34 -4.77
CA PRO A 159 -1.36 15.88 -4.54
C PRO A 159 -0.32 16.80 -5.20
N ASN A 160 0.89 16.84 -4.64
CA ASN A 160 2.06 17.47 -5.26
C ASN A 160 2.83 16.51 -6.18
N ILE A 161 2.65 15.20 -5.93
CA ILE A 161 3.23 14.13 -6.75
C ILE A 161 2.16 13.07 -7.00
N VAL A 162 2.06 12.61 -8.24
CA VAL A 162 1.15 11.52 -8.64
C VAL A 162 1.93 10.40 -9.29
N VAL A 163 1.76 9.19 -8.78
CA VAL A 163 2.34 7.95 -9.34
C VAL A 163 1.19 7.14 -9.93
N ILE A 164 1.16 6.97 -11.25
CA ILE A 164 0.10 6.24 -11.96
C ILE A 164 0.64 4.89 -12.44
N LYS A 165 0.07 3.80 -11.93
CA LYS A 165 0.42 2.42 -12.27
C LYS A 165 -0.83 1.62 -12.65
N LEU A 166 -1.31 1.83 -13.87
CA LEU A 166 -2.43 1.13 -14.52
C LEU A 166 -1.96 0.46 -15.82
N GLY A 167 -2.82 -0.32 -16.45
CA GLY A 167 -2.54 -1.00 -17.73
C GLY A 167 -2.50 -2.53 -17.62
N THR A 168 -2.30 -3.10 -16.41
CA THR A 168 -2.26 -4.57 -16.26
C THR A 168 -3.58 -5.23 -16.62
N ASN A 169 -4.71 -4.73 -16.10
CA ASN A 169 -6.04 -5.32 -16.39
C ASN A 169 -6.54 -4.96 -17.80
N ASP A 170 -6.01 -3.90 -18.36
CA ASP A 170 -6.26 -3.51 -19.75
C ASP A 170 -5.80 -4.57 -20.74
N SER A 171 -4.75 -5.33 -20.41
CA SER A 171 -4.21 -6.39 -21.25
C SER A 171 -5.12 -7.61 -21.43
N LYS A 172 -6.18 -7.73 -20.62
CA LYS A 172 -7.18 -8.79 -20.80
C LYS A 172 -7.87 -8.63 -22.15
N SER A 173 -8.06 -9.72 -22.89
CA SER A 173 -8.56 -9.69 -24.28
C SER A 173 -9.88 -8.92 -24.46
N PHE A 174 -10.78 -9.09 -23.49
CA PHE A 174 -12.08 -8.41 -23.50
C PHE A 174 -11.99 -6.90 -23.17
N ASN A 175 -10.92 -6.44 -22.57
CA ASN A 175 -10.61 -5.02 -22.36
C ASN A 175 -9.80 -4.47 -23.55
N TRP A 176 -8.80 -5.23 -24.01
CA TRP A 176 -7.87 -4.75 -25.03
C TRP A 176 -8.50 -4.58 -26.42
N LYS A 177 -9.68 -5.13 -26.65
CA LYS A 177 -10.47 -4.82 -27.84
C LYS A 177 -10.75 -3.32 -28.02
N TYR A 178 -10.67 -2.54 -26.92
CA TYR A 178 -10.84 -1.09 -26.91
C TYR A 178 -9.50 -0.33 -26.95
N LYS A 179 -8.40 -0.98 -27.32
CA LYS A 179 -7.03 -0.41 -27.27
C LYS A 179 -6.89 0.94 -28.00
N ALA A 180 -7.71 1.21 -28.99
CA ALA A 180 -7.70 2.48 -29.69
C ALA A 180 -7.96 3.69 -28.76
N ASP A 181 -8.68 3.49 -27.66
CA ASP A 181 -9.01 4.53 -26.69
C ASP A 181 -7.94 4.69 -25.60
N PHE A 182 -7.00 3.75 -25.44
CA PHE A 182 -6.06 3.72 -24.30
C PHE A 182 -5.26 5.01 -24.17
N MET A 183 -4.69 5.51 -25.26
CA MET A 183 -3.90 6.75 -25.26
C MET A 183 -4.73 7.98 -24.87
N LYS A 184 -5.99 8.03 -25.35
CA LYS A 184 -6.93 9.11 -25.04
C LYS A 184 -7.33 9.08 -23.57
N ASP A 185 -7.71 7.92 -23.05
CA ASP A 185 -8.16 7.77 -21.67
C ASP A 185 -7.03 8.07 -20.68
N ALA A 186 -5.81 7.59 -20.95
CA ALA A 186 -4.63 7.92 -20.17
C ALA A 186 -4.31 9.41 -20.23
N GLN A 187 -4.43 10.05 -21.39
CA GLN A 187 -4.23 11.51 -21.52
C GLN A 187 -5.27 12.29 -20.72
N ASN A 188 -6.53 11.85 -20.71
CA ASN A 188 -7.59 12.47 -19.92
C ASN A 188 -7.25 12.42 -18.42
N MET A 189 -6.78 11.29 -17.92
CA MET A 189 -6.33 11.15 -16.52
C MET A 189 -5.15 12.09 -16.21
N ILE A 190 -4.15 12.15 -17.08
CA ILE A 190 -3.01 13.06 -16.93
C ILE A 190 -3.47 14.51 -16.89
N ASN A 191 -4.36 14.91 -17.80
CA ASN A 191 -4.89 16.27 -17.87
C ASN A 191 -5.67 16.64 -16.60
N ALA A 192 -6.47 15.71 -16.06
CA ALA A 192 -7.21 15.92 -14.82
C ALA A 192 -6.27 16.22 -13.64
N PHE A 193 -5.15 15.51 -13.51
CA PHE A 193 -4.16 15.81 -12.48
C PHE A 193 -3.37 17.08 -12.78
N LYS A 194 -2.96 17.33 -14.02
CA LYS A 194 -2.27 18.59 -14.42
C LYS A 194 -3.12 19.83 -14.17
N GLY A 195 -4.45 19.72 -14.23
CA GLY A 195 -5.40 20.79 -13.95
C GLY A 195 -5.61 21.12 -12.47
N LEU A 196 -5.00 20.37 -11.55
CA LEU A 196 -5.13 20.62 -10.12
C LEU A 196 -4.35 21.88 -9.69
N PRO A 197 -4.85 22.61 -8.65
CA PRO A 197 -4.14 23.78 -8.12
C PRO A 197 -2.70 23.49 -7.68
N SER A 198 -2.41 22.27 -7.23
CA SER A 198 -1.07 21.83 -6.82
C SER A 198 -0.09 21.66 -7.99
N GLN A 199 -0.57 21.61 -9.25
CA GLN A 199 0.24 21.33 -10.45
C GLN A 199 1.23 20.17 -10.22
N PRO A 200 0.74 18.95 -9.97
CA PRO A 200 1.57 17.88 -9.49
C PRO A 200 2.61 17.41 -10.51
N LYS A 201 3.77 17.00 -10.02
CA LYS A 201 4.68 16.18 -10.79
C LYS A 201 4.08 14.79 -10.97
N ILE A 202 3.97 14.33 -12.23
CA ILE A 202 3.34 13.04 -12.55
C ILE A 202 4.40 12.04 -12.98
N TYR A 203 4.30 10.81 -12.46
CA TYR A 203 5.10 9.67 -12.86
C TYR A 203 4.19 8.58 -13.43
N LEU A 204 4.46 8.16 -14.67
CA LEU A 204 3.81 7.02 -15.29
C LEU A 204 4.67 5.78 -15.08
N CYS A 205 4.13 4.79 -14.35
CA CYS A 205 4.81 3.54 -14.12
C CYS A 205 4.40 2.49 -15.15
N TYR A 206 5.35 1.70 -15.62
CA TYR A 206 5.05 0.54 -16.44
C TYR A 206 4.32 -0.52 -15.61
N PRO A 207 3.33 -1.24 -16.18
CA PRO A 207 2.82 -2.46 -15.60
C PRO A 207 3.98 -3.45 -15.37
N SER A 208 3.90 -4.19 -14.29
CA SER A 208 4.88 -5.24 -14.01
C SER A 208 4.71 -6.40 -14.99
N LYS A 209 5.80 -7.11 -15.28
CA LYS A 209 5.77 -8.34 -16.05
C LYS A 209 4.81 -9.35 -15.39
N ALA A 210 3.97 -9.99 -16.21
CA ALA A 210 3.04 -11.02 -15.77
C ALA A 210 3.61 -12.41 -16.08
N TYR A 211 3.97 -13.16 -15.03
CA TYR A 211 4.49 -14.53 -15.17
C TYR A 211 3.37 -15.58 -15.16
N LEU A 212 2.21 -15.24 -14.58
CA LEU A 212 1.04 -16.10 -14.50
C LEU A 212 -0.12 -15.45 -15.27
N THR A 213 -0.76 -16.23 -16.12
CA THR A 213 -1.83 -15.78 -17.04
C THR A 213 -3.23 -16.23 -16.59
N GLY A 214 -3.35 -16.80 -15.40
CA GLY A 214 -4.60 -17.41 -14.90
C GLY A 214 -5.81 -16.46 -14.85
N ASP A 215 -5.57 -15.14 -14.70
CA ASP A 215 -6.63 -14.13 -14.65
C ASP A 215 -6.90 -13.46 -16.01
N GLY A 216 -6.39 -14.02 -17.11
CA GLY A 216 -6.52 -13.45 -18.46
C GLY A 216 -5.60 -12.26 -18.72
N ILE A 217 -4.68 -11.93 -17.83
CA ILE A 217 -3.64 -10.92 -18.04
C ILE A 217 -2.67 -11.43 -19.10
N ASN A 218 -2.34 -10.58 -20.06
CA ASN A 218 -1.51 -10.93 -21.21
C ASN A 218 -0.20 -10.12 -21.22
N ASP A 219 0.92 -10.79 -20.93
CA ASP A 219 2.24 -10.15 -20.87
C ASP A 219 2.73 -9.66 -22.23
N ASP A 220 2.37 -10.31 -23.33
CA ASP A 220 2.70 -9.85 -24.67
C ASP A 220 2.03 -8.50 -24.99
N ILE A 221 0.77 -8.35 -24.63
CA ILE A 221 0.06 -7.06 -24.78
C ILE A 221 0.70 -6.01 -23.88
N ILE A 222 1.03 -6.35 -22.64
CA ILE A 222 1.70 -5.41 -21.71
C ILE A 222 3.02 -4.95 -22.31
N SER A 223 3.88 -5.89 -22.68
CA SER A 223 5.26 -5.59 -23.10
C SER A 223 5.35 -4.97 -24.49
N LYS A 224 4.55 -5.46 -25.43
CA LYS A 224 4.66 -5.07 -26.86
C LYS A 224 3.74 -3.91 -27.26
N GLU A 225 2.65 -3.67 -26.51
CA GLU A 225 1.68 -2.63 -26.87
C GLU A 225 1.53 -1.56 -25.76
N ILE A 226 1.19 -1.95 -24.52
CA ILE A 226 0.89 -0.98 -23.44
C ILE A 226 2.12 -0.19 -23.01
N ILE A 227 3.25 -0.83 -22.75
CA ILE A 227 4.49 -0.13 -22.33
C ILE A 227 4.96 0.86 -23.40
N PRO A 228 5.01 0.53 -24.71
CA PRO A 228 5.29 1.51 -25.77
C PRO A 228 4.33 2.71 -25.78
N MET A 229 3.03 2.48 -25.54
CA MET A 229 2.04 3.56 -25.46
C MET A 229 2.30 4.46 -24.24
N ILE A 230 2.62 3.88 -23.08
CA ILE A 230 2.97 4.66 -21.88
C ILE A 230 4.24 5.48 -22.10
N LYS A 231 5.27 4.91 -22.76
CA LYS A 231 6.49 5.64 -23.14
C LYS A 231 6.17 6.84 -24.03
N LYS A 232 5.31 6.65 -25.03
CA LYS A 232 4.87 7.72 -25.92
C LYS A 232 4.11 8.82 -25.19
N LEU A 233 3.22 8.42 -24.24
CA LEU A 233 2.49 9.36 -23.38
C LEU A 233 3.45 10.18 -22.49
N ALA A 234 4.41 9.52 -21.84
CA ALA A 234 5.39 10.18 -21.00
C ALA A 234 6.18 11.23 -21.81
N LYS A 235 6.73 10.84 -22.97
CA LYS A 235 7.44 11.75 -23.87
C LYS A 235 6.58 12.93 -24.34
N LYS A 236 5.32 12.67 -24.72
CA LYS A 236 4.38 13.72 -25.18
C LYS A 236 4.07 14.74 -24.09
N ASN A 237 4.07 14.33 -22.84
CA ASN A 237 3.63 15.13 -21.69
C ASN A 237 4.80 15.68 -20.84
N ASP A 238 6.04 15.40 -21.23
CA ASP A 238 7.25 15.73 -20.47
C ASP A 238 7.22 15.14 -19.04
N LEU A 239 7.00 13.80 -18.96
CA LEU A 239 6.87 13.05 -17.71
C LEU A 239 7.96 12.00 -17.58
#